data_344d861eb15a7d013bacde82ede4e64c
#
_entry.id   344d861eb15a7d013bacde82ede4e64c
#
_cell.length_a   1.000
_cell.length_b   1.000
_cell.length_c   1.000
_cell.angle_alpha   90.00
_cell.angle_beta   90.00
_cell.angle_gamma   90.00
#
_symmetry.space_group_name_H-M   'P 1'
#
loop_
_entity.id
_entity.type
_entity.pdbx_description
1 polymer ?
#
loop_
_entity_poly.entity_id
_entity_poly.type
_entity_poly.pdbx_seq_one_letter_code
_entity_poly.pdbx_strand_id
1 'polypeptide(L)'
;TRHQHTLRKGEYLYHMGDVLTSLHIIQRGSIKTSRLTSDGRIQVIGFHVPGDVIGVDAISDLRHPSNAVALETTELCVIPYFWLEELARNTRELQRGLLQLLSREIVRDGELLLMLGRQNAEARLASCLLDLSHRVANGNGDGQHLVLSMSRQDLADHLGLAVETVSRLFTRLQQQGILRVHNRRIQLLDRERLEALVERCTSNHRLQA
;
A
#
# COMPACT_ATOMS: atom_id res chain seq x y z
N THR A 1 -1.77 -25.25 13.38
CA THR A 1 -0.33 -25.00 13.15
C THR A 1 -0.24 -23.72 12.31
N ARG A 2 0.39 -22.66 12.83
CA ARG A 2 0.67 -21.44 12.06
C ARG A 2 1.76 -21.80 11.06
N HIS A 3 1.41 -21.87 9.78
CA HIS A 3 2.41 -22.03 8.74
C HIS A 3 3.05 -20.66 8.51
N GLN A 4 4.34 -20.56 8.80
CA GLN A 4 5.15 -19.39 8.48
C GLN A 4 5.77 -19.57 7.09
N HIS A 5 5.77 -18.50 6.31
CA HIS A 5 6.42 -18.44 5.01
C HIS A 5 7.34 -17.22 5.00
N THR A 6 8.56 -17.40 4.56
CA THR A 6 9.53 -16.31 4.43
C THR A 6 9.88 -16.11 2.97
N LEU A 7 9.75 -14.88 2.51
CA LEU A 7 10.17 -14.46 1.17
C LEU A 7 11.42 -13.60 1.26
N ARG A 8 12.32 -13.78 0.31
CA ARG A 8 13.44 -12.88 0.08
C ARG A 8 12.98 -11.69 -0.77
N LYS A 9 13.73 -10.61 -0.72
CA LYS A 9 13.50 -9.46 -1.57
C LYS A 9 13.42 -9.86 -3.04
N GLY A 10 12.35 -9.42 -3.73
CA GLY A 10 12.09 -9.70 -5.14
C GLY A 10 11.39 -11.02 -5.42
N GLU A 11 11.21 -11.88 -4.42
CA GLU A 11 10.44 -13.11 -4.58
C GLU A 11 8.95 -12.82 -4.66
N TYR A 12 8.27 -13.57 -5.53
CA TYR A 12 6.81 -13.48 -5.69
C TYR A 12 6.12 -14.32 -4.63
N LEU A 13 5.10 -13.75 -4.01
CA LEU A 13 4.16 -14.49 -3.19
C LEU A 13 3.17 -15.25 -4.08
N TYR A 14 2.68 -14.58 -5.11
CA TYR A 14 1.85 -15.13 -6.17
C TYR A 14 1.92 -14.25 -7.43
N HIS A 15 1.56 -14.84 -8.56
CA HIS A 15 1.40 -14.15 -9.83
C HIS A 15 -0.08 -13.91 -10.14
N MET A 16 -0.33 -12.90 -10.96
CA MET A 16 -1.66 -12.67 -11.52
C MET A 16 -2.16 -13.91 -12.26
N GLY A 17 -3.38 -14.36 -11.97
CA GLY A 17 -3.99 -15.56 -12.51
C GLY A 17 -3.79 -16.82 -11.67
N ASP A 18 -2.88 -16.84 -10.70
CA ASP A 18 -2.70 -17.96 -9.77
C ASP A 18 -3.98 -18.20 -8.97
N VAL A 19 -4.24 -19.48 -8.64
CA VAL A 19 -5.40 -19.88 -7.84
C VAL A 19 -5.22 -19.42 -6.39
N LEU A 20 -6.27 -18.85 -5.80
CA LEU A 20 -6.29 -18.52 -4.38
C LEU A 20 -6.29 -19.80 -3.53
N THR A 21 -5.21 -20.05 -2.84
CA THR A 21 -5.07 -21.17 -1.90
C THR A 21 -5.06 -20.71 -0.45
N SER A 22 -4.56 -19.51 -0.19
CA SER A 22 -4.36 -18.98 1.14
C SER A 22 -4.42 -17.45 1.15
N LEU A 23 -4.85 -16.88 2.27
CA LEU A 23 -4.60 -15.48 2.62
C LEU A 23 -3.30 -15.39 3.43
N HIS A 24 -2.65 -14.24 3.37
CA HIS A 24 -1.35 -14.05 3.99
C HIS A 24 -1.36 -12.78 4.86
N ILE A 25 -0.96 -12.91 6.13
CA ILE A 25 -0.78 -11.75 7.03
C ILE A 25 0.70 -11.43 7.08
N ILE A 26 1.08 -10.20 6.81
CA ILE A 26 2.46 -9.75 6.95
C ILE A 26 2.78 -9.61 8.45
N GLN A 27 3.80 -10.35 8.91
CA GLN A 27 4.32 -10.25 10.26
C GLN A 27 5.51 -9.29 10.34
N ARG A 28 6.39 -9.35 9.33
CA ARG A 28 7.56 -8.47 9.15
C ARG A 28 7.81 -8.25 7.67
N GLY A 29 8.50 -7.15 7.36
CA GLY A 29 8.84 -6.79 6.00
C GLY A 29 7.70 -6.09 5.28
N SER A 30 7.69 -6.15 3.95
CA SER A 30 6.70 -5.46 3.13
C SER A 30 6.57 -6.08 1.74
N ILE A 31 5.38 -5.96 1.18
CA ILE A 31 5.02 -6.48 -0.15
C ILE A 31 4.41 -5.36 -0.98
N LYS A 32 4.68 -5.34 -2.28
CA LYS A 32 3.91 -4.56 -3.24
C LYS A 32 2.98 -5.45 -4.04
N THR A 33 1.77 -4.96 -4.31
CA THR A 33 0.87 -5.53 -5.31
C THR A 33 0.87 -4.67 -6.57
N SER A 34 0.84 -5.31 -7.74
CA SER A 34 0.92 -4.61 -9.01
C SER A 34 0.18 -5.35 -10.12
N ARG A 35 -0.28 -4.59 -11.12
CA ARG A 35 -0.87 -5.11 -12.35
C ARG A 35 -0.09 -4.63 -13.57
N LEU A 36 -0.03 -5.48 -14.58
CA LEU A 36 0.42 -5.08 -15.90
C LEU A 36 -0.79 -4.48 -16.64
N THR A 37 -0.66 -3.26 -17.12
CA THR A 37 -1.68 -2.60 -17.92
C THR A 37 -1.59 -3.05 -19.38
N SER A 38 -2.66 -2.84 -20.16
CA SER A 38 -2.73 -3.27 -21.57
C SER A 38 -1.66 -2.63 -22.47
N ASP A 39 -1.11 -1.49 -22.06
CA ASP A 39 0.01 -0.81 -22.74
C ASP A 39 1.40 -1.27 -22.28
N GLY A 40 1.46 -2.33 -21.48
CA GLY A 40 2.71 -2.95 -21.03
C GLY A 40 3.38 -2.25 -19.83
N ARG A 41 2.73 -1.25 -19.22
CA ARG A 41 3.25 -0.58 -18.02
C ARG A 41 2.85 -1.32 -16.76
N ILE A 42 3.66 -1.20 -15.72
CA ILE A 42 3.34 -1.70 -14.39
C ILE A 42 2.63 -0.59 -13.61
N GLN A 43 1.46 -0.89 -13.08
CA GLN A 43 0.80 -0.06 -12.08
C GLN A 43 0.91 -0.74 -10.73
N VAL A 44 1.60 -0.10 -9.78
CA VAL A 44 1.59 -0.54 -8.38
C VAL A 44 0.27 -0.08 -7.75
N ILE A 45 -0.53 -1.05 -7.30
CA ILE A 45 -1.85 -0.81 -6.72
C ILE A 45 -1.80 -0.71 -5.19
N GLY A 46 -0.78 -1.30 -4.54
CA GLY A 46 -0.65 -1.21 -3.09
C GLY A 46 0.75 -1.51 -2.58
N PHE A 47 1.08 -0.90 -1.43
CA PHE A 47 2.19 -1.27 -0.58
C PHE A 47 1.62 -1.80 0.73
N HIS A 48 2.01 -3.01 1.09
CA HIS A 48 1.50 -3.71 2.26
C HIS A 48 2.61 -3.85 3.30
N VAL A 49 2.26 -3.58 4.56
CA VAL A 49 3.17 -3.53 5.72
C VAL A 49 2.70 -4.49 6.82
N PRO A 50 3.45 -4.69 7.91
CA PRO A 50 3.04 -5.59 8.99
C PRO A 50 1.63 -5.29 9.51
N GLY A 51 0.82 -6.35 9.63
CA GLY A 51 -0.59 -6.29 10.00
C GLY A 51 -1.56 -6.32 8.81
N ASP A 52 -1.11 -6.03 7.60
CA ASP A 52 -1.96 -6.13 6.40
C ASP A 52 -2.19 -7.60 6.01
N VAL A 53 -3.37 -7.86 5.42
CA VAL A 53 -3.75 -9.15 4.85
C VAL A 53 -3.71 -9.05 3.34
N ILE A 54 -3.05 -9.99 2.69
CA ILE A 54 -2.89 -10.04 1.23
C ILE A 54 -3.68 -11.21 0.66
N GLY A 55 -4.23 -11.02 -0.54
CA GLY A 55 -4.97 -12.02 -1.31
C GLY A 55 -6.49 -11.93 -1.16
N VAL A 56 -7.01 -10.95 -0.42
CA VAL A 56 -8.46 -10.75 -0.25
C VAL A 56 -9.15 -10.34 -1.54
N ASP A 57 -8.43 -9.70 -2.45
CA ASP A 57 -8.88 -9.30 -3.79
C ASP A 57 -9.15 -10.49 -4.72
N ALA A 58 -8.66 -11.69 -4.37
CA ALA A 58 -8.85 -12.92 -5.13
C ALA A 58 -10.10 -13.72 -4.72
N ILE A 59 -10.81 -13.33 -3.66
CA ILE A 59 -11.92 -14.12 -3.08
C ILE A 59 -13.08 -14.28 -4.07
N SER A 60 -13.37 -13.27 -4.90
CA SER A 60 -14.51 -13.31 -5.83
C SER A 60 -14.37 -14.39 -6.90
N ASP A 61 -13.19 -14.50 -7.50
CA ASP A 61 -12.93 -15.35 -8.66
C ASP A 61 -12.01 -16.52 -8.35
N LEU A 62 -11.59 -16.64 -7.08
CA LEU A 62 -10.61 -17.61 -6.59
C LEU A 62 -9.28 -17.58 -7.39
N ARG A 63 -8.98 -16.43 -7.96
CA ARG A 63 -7.75 -16.16 -8.70
C ARG A 63 -7.21 -14.77 -8.37
N HIS A 64 -5.89 -14.67 -8.22
CA HIS A 64 -5.25 -13.42 -7.92
C HIS A 64 -5.32 -12.45 -9.13
N PRO A 65 -5.93 -11.26 -8.97
CA PRO A 65 -6.03 -10.28 -10.05
C PRO A 65 -4.75 -9.45 -10.22
N SER A 66 -3.73 -9.67 -9.38
CA SER A 66 -2.49 -8.90 -9.31
C SER A 66 -1.29 -9.80 -9.00
N ASN A 67 -0.08 -9.28 -9.23
CA ASN A 67 1.15 -9.87 -8.71
C ASN A 67 1.45 -9.33 -7.31
N ALA A 68 1.98 -10.17 -6.42
CA ALA A 68 2.49 -9.75 -5.11
C ALA A 68 3.98 -10.10 -4.98
N VAL A 69 4.81 -9.08 -4.69
CA VAL A 69 6.28 -9.20 -4.66
C VAL A 69 6.84 -8.62 -3.37
N ALA A 70 7.72 -9.36 -2.70
CA ALA A 70 8.41 -8.91 -1.50
C ALA A 70 9.42 -7.78 -1.83
N LEU A 71 9.31 -6.65 -1.10
CA LEU A 71 10.21 -5.50 -1.25
C LEU A 71 11.48 -5.63 -0.42
N GLU A 72 11.46 -6.50 0.56
CA GLU A 72 12.54 -6.85 1.48
C GLU A 72 12.30 -8.27 2.00
N THR A 73 13.16 -8.80 2.87
CA THR A 73 12.87 -10.08 3.54
C THR A 73 11.58 -9.95 4.33
N THR A 74 10.59 -10.78 4.00
CA THR A 74 9.21 -10.67 4.50
C THR A 74 8.77 -11.99 5.12
N GLU A 75 8.30 -11.92 6.36
CA GLU A 75 7.73 -13.04 7.10
C GLU A 75 6.20 -12.96 7.08
N LEU A 76 5.58 -14.06 6.72
CA LEU A 76 4.14 -14.17 6.52
C LEU A 76 3.55 -15.27 7.41
N CYS A 77 2.36 -15.02 7.93
CA CYS A 77 1.49 -16.05 8.47
C CYS A 77 0.52 -16.48 7.35
N VAL A 78 0.54 -17.76 7.01
CA VAL A 78 -0.28 -18.33 5.94
C VAL A 78 -1.58 -18.86 6.53
N ILE A 79 -2.71 -18.44 5.98
CA ILE A 79 -4.06 -18.89 6.37
C ILE A 79 -4.70 -19.57 5.16
N PRO A 80 -4.81 -20.90 5.13
CA PRO A 80 -5.48 -21.60 4.05
C PRO A 80 -6.92 -21.09 3.90
N TYR A 81 -7.30 -20.68 2.67
CA TYR A 81 -8.59 -20.06 2.42
C TYR A 81 -9.77 -20.98 2.76
N PHE A 82 -9.65 -22.28 2.45
CA PHE A 82 -10.68 -23.26 2.77
C PHE A 82 -10.99 -23.31 4.29
N TRP A 83 -9.96 -23.30 5.14
CA TRP A 83 -10.15 -23.30 6.59
C TRP A 83 -10.79 -21.99 7.08
N LEU A 84 -10.41 -20.88 6.48
CA LEU A 84 -10.96 -19.57 6.84
C LEU A 84 -12.45 -19.52 6.49
N GLU A 85 -12.83 -20.01 5.32
CA GLU A 85 -14.22 -20.05 4.87
C GLU A 85 -15.08 -20.95 5.77
N GLU A 86 -14.58 -22.15 6.11
CA GLU A 86 -15.29 -23.07 6.99
C GLU A 86 -15.47 -22.51 8.40
N LEU A 87 -14.42 -21.93 8.98
CA LEU A 87 -14.49 -21.29 10.30
C LEU A 87 -15.43 -20.07 10.28
N ALA A 88 -15.44 -19.29 9.22
CA ALA A 88 -16.30 -18.12 9.10
C ALA A 88 -17.80 -18.50 9.06
N ARG A 89 -18.16 -19.66 8.55
CA ARG A 89 -19.57 -20.14 8.57
C ARG A 89 -20.14 -20.27 9.98
N ASN A 90 -19.27 -20.56 10.96
CA ASN A 90 -19.71 -20.88 12.33
C ASN A 90 -19.28 -19.82 13.36
N THR A 91 -18.53 -18.78 12.96
CA THR A 91 -17.97 -17.79 13.88
C THR A 91 -18.34 -16.37 13.45
N ARG A 92 -19.30 -15.76 14.14
CA ARG A 92 -19.81 -14.39 13.83
C ARG A 92 -18.71 -13.33 13.92
N GLU A 93 -17.81 -13.47 14.88
CA GLU A 93 -16.68 -12.55 15.08
C GLU A 93 -15.74 -12.59 13.88
N LEU A 94 -15.47 -13.77 13.35
CA LEU A 94 -14.63 -13.95 12.16
C LEU A 94 -15.30 -13.37 10.91
N GLN A 95 -16.61 -13.65 10.72
CA GLN A 95 -17.37 -13.02 9.62
C GLN A 95 -17.31 -11.50 9.67
N ARG A 96 -17.54 -10.91 10.87
CA ARG A 96 -17.47 -9.46 11.06
C ARG A 96 -16.06 -8.93 10.76
N GLY A 97 -15.03 -9.64 11.22
CA GLY A 97 -13.63 -9.29 10.95
C GLY A 97 -13.31 -9.29 9.46
N LEU A 98 -13.77 -10.30 8.71
CA LEU A 98 -13.61 -10.36 7.25
C LEU A 98 -14.34 -9.22 6.52
N LEU A 99 -15.59 -8.93 6.92
CA LEU A 99 -16.33 -7.80 6.34
C LEU A 99 -15.64 -6.46 6.62
N GLN A 100 -15.11 -6.26 7.82
CA GLN A 100 -14.33 -5.08 8.15
C GLN A 100 -13.04 -4.98 7.34
N LEU A 101 -12.36 -6.10 7.12
CA LEU A 101 -11.17 -6.16 6.27
C LEU A 101 -11.51 -5.75 4.84
N LEU A 102 -12.52 -6.37 4.22
CA LEU A 102 -12.96 -6.05 2.86
C LEU A 102 -13.41 -4.59 2.74
N SER A 103 -14.15 -4.08 3.73
CA SER A 103 -14.57 -2.67 3.76
C SER A 103 -13.37 -1.71 3.78
N ARG A 104 -12.31 -2.02 4.54
CA ARG A 104 -11.08 -1.21 4.55
C ARG A 104 -10.36 -1.23 3.21
N GLU A 105 -10.31 -2.38 2.53
CA GLU A 105 -9.71 -2.45 1.19
C GLU A 105 -10.50 -1.63 0.16
N ILE A 106 -11.84 -1.68 0.19
CA ILE A 106 -12.69 -0.86 -0.68
C ILE A 106 -12.44 0.65 -0.44
N VAL A 107 -12.32 1.08 0.81
CA VAL A 107 -12.02 2.48 1.14
C VAL A 107 -10.64 2.85 0.61
N ARG A 108 -9.63 2.01 0.81
CA ARG A 108 -8.25 2.22 0.34
C ARG A 108 -8.19 2.33 -1.19
N ASP A 109 -8.89 1.46 -1.90
CA ASP A 109 -8.99 1.53 -3.37
C ASP A 109 -9.67 2.82 -3.84
N GLY A 110 -10.73 3.25 -3.14
CA GLY A 110 -11.38 4.53 -3.38
C GLY A 110 -10.46 5.73 -3.17
N GLU A 111 -9.63 5.72 -2.13
CA GLU A 111 -8.63 6.76 -1.86
C GLU A 111 -7.55 6.80 -2.96
N LEU A 112 -7.08 5.64 -3.42
CA LEU A 112 -6.15 5.55 -4.54
C LEU A 112 -6.75 6.14 -5.83
N LEU A 113 -8.01 5.82 -6.14
CA LEU A 113 -8.71 6.39 -7.30
C LEU A 113 -8.85 7.90 -7.20
N LEU A 114 -9.21 8.44 -6.03
CA LEU A 114 -9.28 9.88 -5.79
C LEU A 114 -7.91 10.53 -5.92
N MET A 115 -6.88 9.91 -5.36
CA MET A 115 -5.50 10.40 -5.47
C MET A 115 -5.07 10.51 -6.93
N LEU A 116 -5.24 9.44 -7.72
CA LEU A 116 -4.83 9.41 -9.12
C LEU A 116 -5.70 10.30 -10.02
N GLY A 117 -6.99 10.43 -9.72
CA GLY A 117 -7.93 11.16 -10.55
C GLY A 117 -8.00 12.67 -10.25
N ARG A 118 -7.71 13.09 -9.02
CA ARG A 118 -7.99 14.46 -8.57
C ARG A 118 -6.77 15.22 -8.03
N GLN A 119 -5.71 14.54 -7.60
CA GLN A 119 -4.57 15.20 -6.99
C GLN A 119 -3.46 15.53 -8.00
N ASN A 120 -2.78 16.66 -7.80
CA ASN A 120 -1.55 16.97 -8.52
C ASN A 120 -0.38 16.11 -7.99
N ALA A 121 0.74 16.12 -8.69
CA ALA A 121 1.88 15.26 -8.38
C ALA A 121 2.43 15.43 -6.95
N GLU A 122 2.44 16.65 -6.41
CA GLU A 122 2.92 16.94 -5.06
C GLU A 122 1.97 16.41 -4.00
N ALA A 123 0.66 16.62 -4.19
CA ALA A 123 -0.38 16.09 -3.32
C ALA A 123 -0.43 14.55 -3.32
N ARG A 124 -0.23 13.89 -4.47
CA ARG A 124 -0.14 12.42 -4.56
C ARG A 124 1.01 11.87 -3.71
N LEU A 125 2.19 12.47 -3.81
CA LEU A 125 3.32 12.07 -2.98
C LEU A 125 3.04 12.31 -1.50
N ALA A 126 2.45 13.46 -1.15
CA ALA A 126 2.08 13.80 0.22
C ALA A 126 1.06 12.78 0.79
N SER A 127 -0.01 12.47 0.04
CA SER A 127 -1.01 11.45 0.44
C SER A 127 -0.38 10.09 0.69
N CYS A 128 0.49 9.63 -0.20
CA CYS A 128 1.17 8.35 -0.05
C CYS A 128 2.06 8.32 1.20
N LEU A 129 2.81 9.39 1.49
CA LEU A 129 3.66 9.47 2.68
C LEU A 129 2.83 9.55 3.97
N LEU A 130 1.70 10.24 3.96
CA LEU A 130 0.77 10.32 5.10
C LEU A 130 0.11 8.97 5.37
N ASP A 131 -0.33 8.23 4.34
CA ASP A 131 -0.87 6.87 4.51
C ASP A 131 0.16 5.95 5.14
N LEU A 132 1.38 5.90 4.59
CA LEU A 132 2.47 5.09 5.15
C LEU A 132 2.78 5.49 6.60
N SER A 133 2.81 6.80 6.90
CA SER A 133 3.02 7.32 8.25
C SER A 133 1.95 6.84 9.23
N HIS A 134 0.68 6.93 8.84
CA HIS A 134 -0.45 6.48 9.65
C HIS A 134 -0.38 4.97 9.94
N ARG A 135 -0.02 4.17 8.93
CA ARG A 135 0.08 2.71 9.07
C ARG A 135 1.26 2.28 9.96
N VAL A 136 2.41 2.97 9.85
CA VAL A 136 3.54 2.75 10.75
C VAL A 136 3.18 3.12 12.19
N ALA A 137 2.47 4.23 12.41
CA ALA A 137 2.02 4.64 13.74
C ALA A 137 1.05 3.62 14.36
N ASN A 138 0.12 3.07 13.58
CA ASN A 138 -0.82 2.04 14.04
C ASN A 138 -0.12 0.71 14.37
N GLY A 139 1.07 0.46 13.79
CA GLY A 139 1.92 -0.70 14.06
C GLY A 139 2.98 -0.49 15.16
N ASN A 140 2.76 0.45 16.10
CA ASN A 140 3.67 0.84 17.20
C ASN A 140 4.89 1.70 16.81
N GLY A 141 4.91 2.27 15.61
CA GLY A 141 5.88 3.31 15.24
C GLY A 141 5.42 4.70 15.66
N ASP A 142 6.29 5.71 15.55
CA ASP A 142 5.96 7.11 15.86
C ASP A 142 5.24 7.83 14.69
N GLY A 143 5.18 7.19 13.52
CA GLY A 143 4.63 7.76 12.30
C GLY A 143 5.45 8.93 11.71
N GLN A 144 6.45 9.45 12.41
CA GLN A 144 7.33 10.52 11.92
C GLN A 144 8.53 9.97 11.15
N HIS A 145 8.97 8.76 11.48
CA HIS A 145 10.11 8.09 10.85
C HIS A 145 9.64 6.93 9.98
N LEU A 146 9.80 7.08 8.68
CA LEU A 146 9.43 6.07 7.68
C LEU A 146 10.70 5.43 7.11
N VAL A 147 10.67 4.12 6.92
CA VAL A 147 11.67 3.41 6.12
C VAL A 147 10.99 2.90 4.87
N LEU A 148 11.30 3.51 3.73
CA LEU A 148 10.74 3.10 2.44
C LEU A 148 11.44 1.85 1.94
N SER A 149 10.76 0.72 1.95
CA SER A 149 11.23 -0.53 1.36
C SER A 149 11.15 -0.52 -0.17
N MET A 150 10.16 0.24 -0.72
CA MET A 150 9.95 0.42 -2.16
C MET A 150 11.01 1.36 -2.78
N SER A 151 11.28 1.15 -4.07
CA SER A 151 12.15 2.02 -4.86
C SER A 151 11.44 3.31 -5.29
N ARG A 152 12.19 4.27 -5.83
CA ARG A 152 11.62 5.47 -6.46
C ARG A 152 10.77 5.11 -7.69
N GLN A 153 11.15 4.05 -8.41
CA GLN A 153 10.36 3.52 -9.52
C GLN A 153 9.03 2.95 -9.02
N ASP A 154 9.03 2.13 -7.96
CA ASP A 154 7.79 1.59 -7.40
C ASP A 154 6.83 2.71 -6.94
N LEU A 155 7.37 3.78 -6.34
CA LEU A 155 6.59 4.96 -5.98
C LEU A 155 6.04 5.68 -7.22
N ALA A 156 6.85 5.82 -8.27
CA ALA A 156 6.43 6.43 -9.53
C ALA A 156 5.28 5.64 -10.17
N ASP A 157 5.43 4.31 -10.21
CA ASP A 157 4.41 3.39 -10.74
C ASP A 157 3.12 3.40 -9.89
N HIS A 158 3.22 3.65 -8.58
CA HIS A 158 2.06 3.81 -7.69
C HIS A 158 1.35 5.14 -7.88
N LEU A 159 2.13 6.22 -7.99
CA LEU A 159 1.61 7.59 -8.09
C LEU A 159 1.18 7.99 -9.52
N GLY A 160 1.43 7.13 -10.51
CA GLY A 160 1.20 7.46 -11.92
C GLY A 160 2.06 8.63 -12.40
N LEU A 161 3.34 8.67 -11.99
CA LEU A 161 4.29 9.73 -12.28
C LEU A 161 5.57 9.17 -12.92
N ALA A 162 6.35 10.03 -13.58
CA ALA A 162 7.71 9.69 -13.97
C ALA A 162 8.64 9.64 -12.73
N VAL A 163 9.61 8.75 -12.72
CA VAL A 163 10.56 8.58 -11.60
C VAL A 163 11.36 9.86 -11.32
N GLU A 164 11.68 10.61 -12.36
CA GLU A 164 12.35 11.92 -12.27
C GLU A 164 11.47 12.94 -11.52
N THR A 165 10.15 12.90 -11.79
CA THR A 165 9.17 13.76 -11.10
C THR A 165 9.14 13.44 -9.62
N VAL A 166 9.04 12.16 -9.25
CA VAL A 166 9.08 11.73 -7.85
C VAL A 166 10.37 12.20 -7.17
N SER A 167 11.51 12.04 -7.84
CA SER A 167 12.81 12.46 -7.30
C SER A 167 12.89 13.99 -7.07
N ARG A 168 12.38 14.79 -8.03
CA ARG A 168 12.31 16.26 -7.90
C ARG A 168 11.38 16.69 -6.77
N LEU A 169 10.25 15.99 -6.59
CA LEU A 169 9.30 16.29 -5.51
C LEU A 169 9.93 16.05 -4.13
N PHE A 170 10.68 14.95 -3.96
CA PHE A 170 11.40 14.71 -2.70
C PHE A 170 12.42 15.82 -2.41
N THR A 171 13.20 16.23 -3.42
CA THR A 171 14.17 17.34 -3.28
C THR A 171 13.46 18.63 -2.89
N ARG A 172 12.35 18.97 -3.54
CA ARG A 172 11.56 20.16 -3.25
C ARG A 172 11.00 20.17 -1.82
N LEU A 173 10.40 19.07 -1.37
CA LEU A 173 9.86 18.96 -0.02
C LEU A 173 10.97 19.05 1.04
N GLN A 174 12.18 18.56 0.75
CA GLN A 174 13.35 18.75 1.61
C GLN A 174 13.78 20.21 1.68
N GLN A 175 13.86 20.89 0.53
CA GLN A 175 14.23 22.32 0.48
C GLN A 175 13.23 23.20 1.24
N GLN A 176 11.96 22.80 1.25
CA GLN A 176 10.89 23.45 1.98
C GLN A 176 10.90 23.13 3.49
N GLY A 177 11.77 22.23 3.95
CA GLY A 177 11.82 21.80 5.35
C GLY A 177 10.63 20.95 5.80
N ILE A 178 9.85 20.39 4.87
CA ILE A 178 8.68 19.56 5.18
C ILE A 178 9.10 18.13 5.57
N LEU A 179 10.16 17.63 4.92
CA LEU A 179 10.71 16.31 5.22
C LEU A 179 12.24 16.31 5.13
N ARG A 180 12.86 15.30 5.72
CA ARG A 180 14.28 15.00 5.58
C ARG A 180 14.42 13.58 5.02
N VAL A 181 15.26 13.44 3.99
CA VAL A 181 15.53 12.13 3.37
C VAL A 181 16.98 11.76 3.58
N HIS A 182 17.21 10.56 4.11
CA HIS A 182 18.52 9.94 4.16
C HIS A 182 18.42 8.50 3.63
N ASN A 183 18.84 8.30 2.40
CA ASN A 183 18.67 7.03 1.67
C ASN A 183 17.17 6.62 1.59
N ARG A 184 16.82 5.54 2.30
CA ARG A 184 15.44 5.02 2.41
C ARG A 184 14.69 5.54 3.63
N ARG A 185 15.37 6.26 4.51
CA ARG A 185 14.76 6.82 5.71
C ARG A 185 14.21 8.21 5.41
N ILE A 186 12.96 8.41 5.75
CA ILE A 186 12.28 9.69 5.63
C ILE A 186 11.81 10.09 7.02
N GLN A 187 12.13 11.31 7.40
CA GLN A 187 11.60 11.95 8.58
C GLN A 187 10.61 13.03 8.14
N LEU A 188 9.38 12.96 8.61
CA LEU A 188 8.38 13.99 8.43
C LEU A 188 8.65 15.09 9.46
N LEU A 189 9.07 16.27 8.99
CA LEU A 189 9.40 17.40 9.86
C LEU A 189 8.19 18.29 10.12
N ASP A 190 7.30 18.42 9.15
CA ASP A 190 6.11 19.28 9.20
C ASP A 190 4.92 18.51 8.59
N ARG A 191 4.21 17.81 9.46
CA ARG A 191 3.05 17.00 9.07
C ARG A 191 1.89 17.88 8.60
N GLU A 192 1.65 19.00 9.27
CA GLU A 192 0.53 19.91 8.97
C GLU A 192 0.68 20.49 7.57
N ARG A 193 1.90 20.90 7.19
CA ARG A 193 2.15 21.37 5.81
C ARG A 193 2.01 20.27 4.78
N LEU A 194 2.36 19.03 5.12
CA LEU A 194 2.15 17.88 4.23
C LEU A 194 0.65 17.62 4.02
N GLU A 195 -0.16 17.69 5.08
CA GLU A 195 -1.62 17.57 5.02
C GLU A 195 -2.26 18.72 4.21
N ALA A 196 -1.79 19.95 4.41
CA ALA A 196 -2.24 21.12 3.65
C ALA A 196 -1.98 21.01 2.13
N LEU A 197 -0.96 20.27 1.68
CA LEU A 197 -0.73 20.02 0.25
C LEU A 197 -1.86 19.15 -0.35
N VAL A 198 -2.38 18.21 0.42
CA VAL A 198 -3.50 17.35 0.01
C VAL A 198 -4.81 18.14 -0.03
N GLU A 199 -5.09 18.92 1.01
CA GLU A 199 -6.32 19.69 1.15
C GLU A 199 -6.51 20.76 0.08
N ARG A 200 -5.44 21.53 -0.22
CA ARG A 200 -5.45 22.57 -1.27
C ARG A 200 -5.82 22.01 -2.63
N CYS A 201 -5.41 20.77 -2.91
CA CYS A 201 -5.74 20.14 -4.18
C CYS A 201 -7.22 19.75 -4.27
N THR A 202 -7.83 19.37 -3.14
CA THR A 202 -9.24 18.98 -3.05
C THR A 202 -10.16 20.20 -3.09
N SER A 203 -9.73 21.34 -2.53
CA SER A 203 -10.52 22.58 -2.46
C SER A 203 -10.58 23.34 -3.79
N ASN A 204 -9.51 23.34 -4.59
CA ASN A 204 -9.49 24.02 -5.91
C ASN A 204 -10.46 23.41 -6.93
N HIS A 205 -10.90 22.17 -6.75
CA HIS A 205 -11.88 21.53 -7.63
C HIS A 205 -13.33 21.89 -7.28
N ARG A 206 -13.61 22.37 -6.05
CA ARG A 206 -14.96 22.84 -5.66
C ARG A 206 -15.30 24.20 -6.21
N LEU A 207 -14.31 24.98 -6.65
CA LEU A 207 -14.52 26.33 -7.21
C LEU A 207 -14.64 26.35 -8.75
N GLN A 208 -14.47 25.20 -9.43
CA GLN A 208 -14.55 25.07 -10.88
C GLN A 208 -15.74 24.22 -11.36
N ALA A 209 -16.59 23.76 -10.48
CA ALA A 209 -17.84 23.05 -10.74
C ALA A 209 -19.04 23.93 -10.38
#